data_d4b688607fd78c9dbfb2134d66f2ff33
#
_entry.id   d4b688607fd78c9dbfb2134d66f2ff33
#
_cell.length_a   1.000
_cell.length_b   1.000
_cell.length_c   1.000
_cell.angle_alpha   90.00
_cell.angle_beta   90.00
_cell.angle_gamma   90.00
#
_symmetry.space_group_name_H-M   'P 1'
#
loop_
_entity.id
_entity.type
_entity.pdbx_description
1 polymer ?
#
loop_
_entity_poly.entity_id
_entity_poly.type
_entity_poly.pdbx_seq_one_letter_code
_entity_poly.pdbx_strand_id
1 'polypeptide(L)'
;MGKVVTIAYDAVNAILHKPPVEAKLEVQSALSYLVDGAEETLAFRQHRWDGRSSFFDFAKCSFPAGFVVHVTDRLKKAGFEVKLARKPLPAPLGPARPVVDSYGYDPRYDYQPEVMDRLVRHGQIIAQVATGGGKSRIAMLCQARINRPTLFLTTRSILMYQMKDAFEANGVACSVIGDGSFGQVNEKGQLSIKKMTVGMVQ
;
A
#
# COMPACT_ATOMS: atom_id res chain seq x y z
N MET A 1 17.82 32.73 3.03
CA MET A 1 17.64 31.48 3.80
C MET A 1 16.45 30.72 3.19
N GLY A 2 16.67 29.51 2.68
CA GLY A 2 15.57 28.70 2.12
C GLY A 2 14.57 28.34 3.22
N LYS A 3 13.26 28.43 2.89
CA LYS A 3 12.19 27.97 3.81
C LYS A 3 12.29 26.46 3.97
N VAL A 4 12.53 25.98 5.20
CA VAL A 4 12.64 24.53 5.50
C VAL A 4 11.25 23.94 5.68
N VAL A 5 10.97 22.80 5.02
CA VAL A 5 9.75 22.01 5.19
C VAL A 5 10.12 20.61 5.67
N THR A 6 9.51 20.17 6.77
CA THR A 6 9.73 18.81 7.29
C THR A 6 8.55 17.91 6.89
N ILE A 7 8.86 16.75 6.30
CA ILE A 7 7.89 15.69 6.00
C ILE A 7 8.14 14.54 6.96
N ALA A 8 7.23 14.33 7.91
CA ALA A 8 7.20 13.15 8.77
C ALA A 8 6.35 12.06 8.12
N TYR A 9 6.86 10.82 8.01
CA TYR A 9 6.11 9.76 7.34
C TYR A 9 6.38 8.37 7.94
N ASP A 10 5.41 7.49 7.77
CA ASP A 10 5.51 6.06 8.04
C ASP A 10 5.32 5.23 6.74
N ALA A 11 4.93 3.97 6.85
CA ALA A 11 4.67 3.12 5.68
C ALA A 11 3.38 3.47 4.93
N VAL A 12 2.48 4.25 5.52
CA VAL A 12 1.14 4.52 4.98
C VAL A 12 0.91 6.00 4.71
N ASN A 13 1.22 6.84 5.69
CA ASN A 13 0.90 8.26 5.69
C ASN A 13 2.15 9.14 5.80
N ALA A 14 2.07 10.31 5.20
CA ALA A 14 3.02 11.39 5.33
C ALA A 14 2.30 12.67 5.76
N ILE A 15 2.97 13.49 6.57
CA ILE A 15 2.43 14.74 7.10
C ILE A 15 3.50 15.83 6.95
N LEU A 16 3.11 16.99 6.43
CA LEU A 16 3.93 18.20 6.47
C LEU A 16 3.85 18.79 7.88
N HIS A 17 4.98 18.94 8.54
CA HIS A 17 5.02 19.53 9.88
C HIS A 17 5.10 21.04 9.80
N LYS A 18 4.06 21.73 10.27
CA LYS A 18 3.93 23.22 10.29
C LYS A 18 4.39 23.88 8.96
N PRO A 19 3.86 23.46 7.82
CA PRO A 19 4.29 23.99 6.53
C PRO A 19 3.82 25.42 6.34
N PRO A 20 4.58 26.29 5.65
CA PRO A 20 4.07 27.56 5.16
C PRO A 20 2.97 27.33 4.12
N VAL A 21 2.09 28.31 3.93
CA VAL A 21 0.94 28.19 3.01
C VAL A 21 1.40 27.89 1.59
N GLU A 22 2.47 28.51 1.14
CA GLU A 22 3.04 28.29 -0.20
C GLU A 22 3.45 26.82 -0.42
N ALA A 23 4.04 26.17 0.59
CA ALA A 23 4.37 24.74 0.50
C ALA A 23 3.12 23.86 0.44
N LYS A 24 2.05 24.20 1.17
CA LYS A 24 0.77 23.49 1.08
C LYS A 24 0.16 23.59 -0.31
N LEU A 25 0.20 24.79 -0.92
CA LEU A 25 -0.33 25.01 -2.27
C LEU A 25 0.48 24.23 -3.32
N GLU A 26 1.81 24.18 -3.19
CA GLU A 26 2.65 23.36 -4.08
C GLU A 26 2.32 21.86 -3.97
N VAL A 27 2.12 21.36 -2.76
CA VAL A 27 1.75 19.93 -2.55
C VAL A 27 0.34 19.66 -3.05
N GLN A 28 -0.61 20.57 -2.79
CA GLN A 28 -1.97 20.48 -3.32
C GLN A 28 -1.97 20.40 -4.85
N SER A 29 -1.22 21.29 -5.50
CA SER A 29 -1.07 21.30 -6.97
C SER A 29 -0.45 20.00 -7.47
N ALA A 30 0.62 19.52 -6.83
CA ALA A 30 1.34 18.32 -7.23
C ALA A 30 0.52 17.03 -7.10
N LEU A 31 -0.40 16.99 -6.15
CA LEU A 31 -1.22 15.80 -5.83
C LEU A 31 -2.68 15.94 -6.30
N SER A 32 -3.02 16.99 -7.02
CA SER A 32 -4.35 17.17 -7.62
C SER A 32 -4.43 16.50 -8.98
N TYR A 33 -5.58 15.92 -9.26
CA TYR A 33 -5.90 15.28 -10.55
C TYR A 33 -7.32 15.61 -11.00
N LEU A 34 -7.56 15.57 -12.29
CA LEU A 34 -8.90 15.68 -12.85
C LEU A 34 -9.63 14.37 -12.63
N VAL A 35 -10.85 14.45 -12.12
CA VAL A 35 -11.71 13.27 -11.93
C VAL A 35 -12.33 12.90 -13.28
N ASP A 36 -12.19 11.63 -13.65
CA ASP A 36 -12.77 11.12 -14.89
C ASP A 36 -14.31 11.26 -14.87
N GLY A 37 -14.91 11.76 -15.96
CA GLY A 37 -16.33 12.06 -16.04
C GLY A 37 -16.78 13.26 -15.17
N ALA A 38 -15.87 14.09 -14.68
CA ALA A 38 -16.23 15.25 -13.87
C ALA A 38 -17.20 16.20 -14.58
N GLU A 39 -17.06 16.39 -15.89
CA GLU A 39 -17.90 17.22 -16.76
C GLU A 39 -19.36 16.75 -16.82
N GLU A 40 -19.65 15.51 -16.52
CA GLU A 40 -21.00 14.96 -16.49
C GLU A 40 -21.74 15.31 -15.20
N THR A 41 -21.01 15.72 -14.17
CA THR A 41 -21.59 16.00 -12.85
C THR A 41 -22.31 17.36 -12.82
N LEU A 42 -23.39 17.41 -12.03
CA LEU A 42 -24.15 18.64 -11.83
C LEU A 42 -23.29 19.75 -11.19
N ALA A 43 -22.41 19.38 -10.27
CA ALA A 43 -21.53 20.32 -9.57
C ALA A 43 -20.54 21.01 -10.53
N PHE A 44 -19.97 20.27 -11.48
CA PHE A 44 -19.09 20.82 -12.51
C PHE A 44 -19.85 21.76 -13.45
N ARG A 45 -21.00 21.32 -13.98
CA ARG A 45 -21.86 22.10 -14.88
C ARG A 45 -22.37 23.40 -14.25
N GLN A 46 -22.54 23.41 -12.94
CA GLN A 46 -22.95 24.59 -12.17
C GLN A 46 -21.76 25.44 -11.67
N HIS A 47 -20.53 25.14 -12.10
CA HIS A 47 -19.29 25.82 -11.66
C HIS A 47 -19.08 25.82 -10.13
N ARG A 48 -19.66 24.85 -9.41
CA ARG A 48 -19.47 24.67 -7.95
C ARG A 48 -18.23 23.85 -7.63
N TRP A 49 -17.70 23.17 -8.60
CA TRP A 49 -16.52 22.32 -8.50
C TRP A 49 -15.75 22.38 -9.83
N ASP A 50 -14.42 22.40 -9.76
CA ASP A 50 -13.52 22.48 -10.91
C ASP A 50 -13.19 21.12 -11.55
N GLY A 51 -13.84 20.05 -11.11
CA GLY A 51 -13.59 18.68 -11.59
C GLY A 51 -12.33 18.05 -11.02
N ARG A 52 -11.62 18.69 -10.11
CA ARG A 52 -10.37 18.18 -9.53
C ARG A 52 -10.60 17.59 -8.15
N SER A 53 -9.82 16.55 -7.86
CA SER A 53 -9.65 15.98 -6.51
C SER A 53 -8.16 15.97 -6.16
N SER A 54 -7.82 15.70 -4.92
CA SER A 54 -6.42 15.66 -4.47
C SER A 54 -6.19 14.55 -3.47
N PHE A 55 -5.00 13.96 -3.52
CA PHE A 55 -4.50 13.06 -2.48
C PHE A 55 -3.95 13.80 -1.26
N PHE A 56 -3.90 15.14 -1.29
CA PHE A 56 -3.47 15.97 -0.17
C PHE A 56 -4.66 16.47 0.65
N ASP A 57 -4.74 16.06 1.91
CA ASP A 57 -5.66 16.67 2.88
C ASP A 57 -5.06 18.00 3.35
N PHE A 58 -5.59 19.10 2.83
CA PHE A 58 -5.08 20.43 3.10
C PHE A 58 -5.23 20.87 4.56
N ALA A 59 -6.26 20.39 5.25
CA ALA A 59 -6.51 20.71 6.65
C ALA A 59 -5.52 19.97 7.58
N LYS A 60 -5.36 18.67 7.38
CA LYS A 60 -4.43 17.83 8.14
C LYS A 60 -2.99 17.92 7.66
N CYS A 61 -2.74 18.56 6.51
CA CYS A 61 -1.44 18.60 5.84
C CYS A 61 -0.87 17.19 5.56
N SER A 62 -1.74 16.22 5.25
CA SER A 62 -1.38 14.80 5.09
C SER A 62 -1.64 14.28 3.70
N PHE A 63 -0.87 13.26 3.31
CA PHE A 63 -0.99 12.57 2.02
C PHE A 63 -0.44 11.13 2.13
N PRO A 64 -0.77 10.23 1.20
CA PRO A 64 -0.24 8.86 1.21
C PRO A 64 1.28 8.84 1.07
N ALA A 65 1.97 8.06 1.91
CA ALA A 65 3.43 8.01 1.99
C ALA A 65 4.12 7.63 0.66
N GLY A 66 3.41 6.93 -0.24
CA GLY A 66 3.91 6.63 -1.59
C GLY A 66 4.27 7.86 -2.43
N PHE A 67 3.70 9.03 -2.12
CA PHE A 67 4.02 10.28 -2.80
C PHE A 67 5.19 11.07 -2.20
N VAL A 68 5.83 10.60 -1.11
CA VAL A 68 6.90 11.36 -0.42
C VAL A 68 8.01 11.78 -1.37
N VAL A 69 8.46 10.90 -2.26
CA VAL A 69 9.52 11.21 -3.24
C VAL A 69 9.05 12.31 -4.19
N HIS A 70 7.87 12.15 -4.78
CA HIS A 70 7.28 13.11 -5.71
C HIS A 70 7.07 14.49 -5.07
N VAL A 71 6.52 14.53 -3.85
CA VAL A 71 6.31 15.77 -3.09
C VAL A 71 7.65 16.43 -2.72
N THR A 72 8.64 15.63 -2.31
CA THR A 72 9.98 16.13 -2.01
C THR A 72 10.61 16.81 -3.21
N ASP A 73 10.55 16.21 -4.39
CA ASP A 73 11.10 16.76 -5.62
C ASP A 73 10.35 18.03 -6.03
N ARG A 74 9.03 18.05 -5.89
CA ARG A 74 8.22 19.24 -6.18
C ARG A 74 8.56 20.40 -5.28
N LEU A 75 8.65 20.18 -3.97
CA LEU A 75 9.03 21.19 -2.99
C LEU A 75 10.45 21.74 -3.22
N LYS A 76 11.41 20.86 -3.52
CA LYS A 76 12.78 21.29 -3.87
C LYS A 76 12.82 22.17 -5.11
N LYS A 77 12.07 21.81 -6.16
CA LYS A 77 11.94 22.64 -7.38
C LYS A 77 11.30 23.99 -7.11
N ALA A 78 10.41 24.08 -6.11
CA ALA A 78 9.81 25.33 -5.65
C ALA A 78 10.72 26.13 -4.69
N GLY A 79 11.97 25.70 -4.47
CA GLY A 79 12.96 26.42 -3.66
C GLY A 79 12.93 26.14 -2.16
N PHE A 80 12.21 25.10 -1.72
CA PHE A 80 12.20 24.70 -0.32
C PHE A 80 13.35 23.72 -0.01
N GLU A 81 13.95 23.86 1.17
CA GLU A 81 14.78 22.83 1.78
C GLU A 81 13.86 21.77 2.41
N VAL A 82 13.99 20.50 2.05
CA VAL A 82 13.11 19.45 2.56
C VAL A 82 13.87 18.51 3.49
N LYS A 83 13.39 18.38 4.73
CA LYS A 83 13.85 17.41 5.72
C LYS A 83 12.88 16.25 5.82
N LEU A 84 13.39 15.03 5.74
CA LEU A 84 12.60 13.80 5.84
C LEU A 84 12.79 13.15 7.22
N ALA A 85 11.68 12.95 7.94
CA ALA A 85 11.63 12.25 9.21
C ALA A 85 10.80 10.96 9.07
N ARG A 86 11.48 9.83 8.85
CA ARG A 86 10.79 8.55 8.69
C ARG A 86 10.59 7.87 10.05
N LYS A 87 9.34 7.47 10.34
CA LYS A 87 9.04 6.61 11.47
C LYS A 87 9.61 5.21 11.21
N PRO A 88 10.31 4.61 12.18
CA PRO A 88 10.82 3.25 12.04
C PRO A 88 9.70 2.26 11.66
N LEU A 89 10.00 1.36 10.73
CA LEU A 89 9.08 0.30 10.36
C LEU A 89 9.03 -0.75 11.49
N PRO A 90 7.87 -1.36 11.74
CA PRO A 90 7.76 -2.47 12.67
C PRO A 90 8.69 -3.62 12.23
N ALA A 91 9.48 -4.15 13.16
CA ALA A 91 10.33 -5.28 12.86
C ALA A 91 9.51 -6.50 12.40
N PRO A 92 9.95 -7.23 11.37
CA PRO A 92 9.32 -8.48 10.97
C PRO A 92 9.40 -9.51 12.10
N LEU A 93 8.34 -10.30 12.28
CA LEU A 93 8.23 -11.33 13.33
C LEU A 93 8.58 -12.74 12.84
N GLY A 94 8.65 -12.94 11.53
CA GLY A 94 9.00 -14.23 10.94
C GLY A 94 10.50 -14.41 10.69
N PRO A 95 10.93 -15.60 10.27
CA PRO A 95 12.33 -15.92 10.02
C PRO A 95 12.92 -15.06 8.90
N ALA A 96 14.23 -14.82 8.94
CA ALA A 96 14.91 -14.02 7.91
C ALA A 96 14.84 -14.65 6.51
N ARG A 97 14.83 -15.95 6.45
CA ARG A 97 14.70 -16.76 5.21
C ARG A 97 13.56 -17.77 5.38
N PRO A 98 12.30 -17.33 5.14
CA PRO A 98 11.16 -18.23 5.24
C PRO A 98 11.17 -19.26 4.12
N VAL A 99 10.74 -20.48 4.44
CA VAL A 99 10.46 -21.55 3.47
C VAL A 99 8.95 -21.65 3.34
N VAL A 100 8.41 -21.54 2.13
CA VAL A 100 6.95 -21.46 1.90
C VAL A 100 6.41 -22.56 0.98
N ASP A 101 7.28 -23.44 0.48
CA ASP A 101 6.87 -24.57 -0.37
C ASP A 101 7.94 -25.66 -0.41
N SER A 102 7.55 -26.81 -0.95
CA SER A 102 8.43 -27.95 -1.18
C SER A 102 9.18 -27.91 -2.54
N TYR A 103 8.97 -26.89 -3.35
CA TYR A 103 9.72 -26.70 -4.58
C TYR A 103 11.13 -26.29 -4.22
N GLY A 104 12.09 -27.14 -4.34
CA GLY A 104 13.48 -26.90 -3.98
C GLY A 104 14.05 -25.58 -4.53
N TYR A 105 15.28 -25.28 -4.18
CA TYR A 105 15.97 -24.10 -4.66
C TYR A 105 16.11 -24.13 -6.20
N ASP A 106 15.65 -23.07 -6.85
CA ASP A 106 15.84 -22.81 -8.29
C ASP A 106 16.42 -21.39 -8.48
N PRO A 107 17.64 -21.26 -8.98
CA PRO A 107 18.29 -19.95 -9.19
C PRO A 107 17.49 -18.97 -10.03
N ARG A 108 16.61 -19.45 -10.92
CA ARG A 108 15.74 -18.59 -11.73
C ARG A 108 14.79 -17.75 -10.89
N TYR A 109 14.57 -18.10 -9.65
CA TYR A 109 13.64 -17.43 -8.73
C TYR A 109 14.34 -16.68 -7.58
N ASP A 110 15.65 -16.46 -7.65
CA ASP A 110 16.42 -15.73 -6.64
C ASP A 110 15.95 -14.29 -6.41
N TYR A 111 15.30 -13.69 -7.39
CA TYR A 111 14.68 -12.39 -7.26
C TYR A 111 13.49 -12.35 -6.29
N GLN A 112 12.86 -13.48 -6.01
CA GLN A 112 11.68 -13.52 -5.13
C GLN A 112 12.02 -13.17 -3.67
N PRO A 113 13.05 -13.75 -3.03
CA PRO A 113 13.56 -13.30 -1.75
C PRO A 113 14.03 -11.84 -1.77
N GLU A 114 14.60 -11.35 -2.87
CA GLU A 114 15.01 -9.95 -3.00
C GLU A 114 13.81 -9.01 -2.95
N VAL A 115 12.69 -9.34 -3.59
CA VAL A 115 11.43 -8.56 -3.52
C VAL A 115 10.94 -8.48 -2.08
N MET A 116 10.95 -9.60 -1.35
CA MET A 116 10.61 -9.66 0.07
C MET A 116 11.53 -8.77 0.92
N ASP A 117 12.85 -8.85 0.71
CA ASP A 117 13.82 -8.04 1.45
C ASP A 117 13.66 -6.55 1.16
N ARG A 118 13.34 -6.18 -0.08
CA ARG A 118 13.01 -4.79 -0.46
C ARG A 118 11.74 -4.30 0.24
N LEU A 119 10.68 -5.12 0.31
CA LEU A 119 9.46 -4.76 1.04
C LEU A 119 9.75 -4.50 2.53
N VAL A 120 10.50 -5.39 3.16
CA VAL A 120 10.88 -5.25 4.58
C VAL A 120 11.70 -3.98 4.82
N ARG A 121 12.62 -3.65 3.90
CA ARG A 121 13.48 -2.46 4.01
C ARG A 121 12.72 -1.16 3.77
N HIS A 122 11.84 -1.14 2.77
CA HIS A 122 11.20 0.09 2.32
C HIS A 122 9.76 0.26 2.83
N GLY A 123 9.12 -0.81 3.35
CA GLY A 123 7.74 -0.79 3.85
C GLY A 123 6.67 -0.68 2.77
N GLN A 124 7.03 -0.22 1.57
CA GLN A 124 6.19 -0.14 0.38
C GLN A 124 7.03 -0.41 -0.85
N ILE A 125 6.52 -1.21 -1.78
CA ILE A 125 7.14 -1.44 -3.08
C ILE A 125 6.07 -1.65 -4.16
N ILE A 126 6.43 -1.38 -5.41
CA ILE A 126 5.75 -1.88 -6.59
C ILE A 126 6.69 -2.88 -7.23
N ALA A 127 6.27 -4.14 -7.35
CA ALA A 127 7.05 -5.19 -7.98
C ALA A 127 6.40 -5.61 -9.30
N GLN A 128 7.05 -5.33 -10.41
CA GLN A 128 6.62 -5.81 -11.71
C GLN A 128 7.20 -7.21 -11.94
N VAL A 129 6.33 -8.21 -11.96
CA VAL A 129 6.68 -9.62 -12.12
C VAL A 129 5.89 -10.21 -13.26
N ALA A 130 6.56 -10.86 -14.21
CA ALA A 130 5.96 -11.50 -15.37
C ALA A 130 4.93 -12.58 -14.97
N THR A 131 4.06 -12.94 -15.92
CA THR A 131 3.19 -14.11 -15.76
C THR A 131 4.05 -15.35 -15.62
N GLY A 132 3.70 -16.24 -14.66
CA GLY A 132 4.52 -17.40 -14.32
C GLY A 132 5.70 -17.12 -13.38
N GLY A 133 6.04 -15.86 -13.09
CA GLY A 133 7.16 -15.49 -12.21
C GLY A 133 6.91 -15.71 -10.71
N GLY A 134 5.82 -16.39 -10.30
CA GLY A 134 5.60 -16.77 -8.91
C GLY A 134 5.15 -15.64 -7.99
N LYS A 135 4.27 -14.73 -8.49
CA LYS A 135 3.68 -13.65 -7.66
C LYS A 135 3.07 -14.16 -6.36
N SER A 136 2.38 -15.30 -6.41
CA SER A 136 1.78 -15.95 -5.23
C SER A 136 2.85 -16.38 -4.23
N ARG A 137 3.94 -16.95 -4.70
CA ARG A 137 5.07 -17.35 -3.85
C ARG A 137 5.75 -16.14 -3.20
N ILE A 138 5.92 -15.04 -3.93
CA ILE A 138 6.42 -13.78 -3.37
C ILE A 138 5.49 -13.28 -2.25
N ALA A 139 4.18 -13.31 -2.45
CA ALA A 139 3.21 -12.92 -1.43
C ALA A 139 3.32 -13.81 -0.18
N MET A 140 3.47 -15.12 -0.35
CA MET A 140 3.67 -16.06 0.75
C MET A 140 4.99 -15.83 1.50
N LEU A 141 6.09 -15.56 0.78
CA LEU A 141 7.39 -15.19 1.39
C LEU A 141 7.27 -13.90 2.21
N CYS A 142 6.61 -12.88 1.66
CA CYS A 142 6.38 -11.62 2.36
C CYS A 142 5.54 -11.82 3.63
N GLN A 143 4.45 -12.60 3.54
CA GLN A 143 3.59 -12.89 4.68
C GLN A 143 4.36 -13.68 5.76
N ALA A 144 5.08 -14.74 5.38
CA ALA A 144 5.86 -15.56 6.30
C ALA A 144 6.97 -14.75 6.99
N ARG A 145 7.64 -13.85 6.27
CA ARG A 145 8.67 -12.97 6.81
C ARG A 145 8.11 -11.92 7.77
N ILE A 146 7.07 -11.22 7.34
CA ILE A 146 6.44 -10.15 8.13
C ILE A 146 5.70 -10.74 9.34
N ASN A 147 5.00 -11.85 9.13
CA ASN A 147 4.27 -12.63 10.12
C ASN A 147 3.35 -11.79 11.03
N ARG A 148 2.66 -10.83 10.44
CA ARG A 148 1.65 -9.96 11.09
C ARG A 148 0.28 -10.19 10.45
N PRO A 149 -0.80 -9.68 11.04
CA PRO A 149 -2.10 -9.67 10.37
C PRO A 149 -1.96 -9.07 8.96
N THR A 150 -2.37 -9.85 7.96
CA THR A 150 -2.13 -9.57 6.54
C THR A 150 -3.44 -9.63 5.77
N LEU A 151 -3.69 -8.63 4.94
CA LEU A 151 -4.76 -8.62 3.96
C LEU A 151 -4.15 -8.69 2.55
N PHE A 152 -4.46 -9.76 1.82
CA PHE A 152 -4.14 -9.90 0.40
C PHE A 152 -5.37 -9.53 -0.43
N LEU A 153 -5.24 -8.55 -1.33
CA LEU A 153 -6.33 -8.09 -2.18
C LEU A 153 -6.13 -8.51 -3.62
N THR A 154 -7.21 -8.91 -4.26
CA THR A 154 -7.27 -9.24 -5.68
C THR A 154 -8.53 -8.65 -6.33
N THR A 155 -8.60 -8.64 -7.65
CA THR A 155 -9.73 -8.06 -8.41
C THR A 155 -10.70 -9.11 -8.95
N ARG A 156 -10.45 -10.41 -8.73
CA ARG A 156 -11.29 -11.51 -9.25
C ARG A 156 -11.48 -12.59 -8.20
N SER A 157 -12.69 -13.11 -8.07
CA SER A 157 -13.02 -14.17 -7.12
C SER A 157 -12.19 -15.45 -7.34
N ILE A 158 -11.96 -15.85 -8.57
CA ILE A 158 -11.13 -17.02 -8.87
C ILE A 158 -9.70 -16.88 -8.33
N LEU A 159 -9.10 -15.69 -8.43
CA LEU A 159 -7.76 -15.42 -7.90
C LEU A 159 -7.78 -15.39 -6.36
N MET A 160 -8.86 -14.91 -5.77
CA MET A 160 -9.05 -14.92 -4.31
C MET A 160 -9.02 -16.33 -3.75
N TYR A 161 -9.81 -17.25 -4.35
CA TYR A 161 -9.83 -18.65 -3.92
C TYR A 161 -8.51 -19.37 -4.20
N GLN A 162 -7.90 -19.15 -5.37
CA GLN A 162 -6.57 -19.69 -5.68
C GLN A 162 -5.51 -19.26 -4.66
N MET A 163 -5.53 -18.00 -4.23
CA MET A 163 -4.59 -17.51 -3.21
C MET A 163 -4.89 -18.08 -1.83
N LYS A 164 -6.18 -18.19 -1.46
CA LYS A 164 -6.58 -18.88 -0.23
C LYS A 164 -6.03 -20.30 -0.20
N ASP A 165 -6.28 -21.08 -1.25
CA ASP A 165 -5.84 -22.48 -1.34
C ASP A 165 -4.31 -22.58 -1.30
N ALA A 166 -3.59 -21.67 -1.96
CA ALA A 166 -2.13 -21.62 -1.92
C ALA A 166 -1.59 -21.33 -0.51
N PHE A 167 -2.19 -20.41 0.25
CA PHE A 167 -1.81 -20.17 1.64
C PHE A 167 -2.14 -21.35 2.55
N GLU A 168 -3.31 -21.96 2.41
CA GLU A 168 -3.74 -23.12 3.21
C GLU A 168 -2.89 -24.37 2.94
N ALA A 169 -2.50 -24.59 1.69
CA ALA A 169 -1.56 -25.66 1.32
C ALA A 169 -0.17 -25.48 1.98
N ASN A 170 0.19 -24.25 2.35
CA ASN A 170 1.42 -23.94 3.08
C ASN A 170 1.19 -23.76 4.61
N GLY A 171 0.08 -24.30 5.15
CA GLY A 171 -0.22 -24.28 6.57
C GLY A 171 -0.69 -22.94 7.13
N VAL A 172 -1.02 -21.97 6.28
CA VAL A 172 -1.50 -20.64 6.69
C VAL A 172 -3.01 -20.59 6.59
N ALA A 173 -3.70 -20.71 7.72
CA ALA A 173 -5.16 -20.61 7.74
C ALA A 173 -5.67 -19.23 7.32
N CYS A 174 -6.57 -19.17 6.33
CA CYS A 174 -7.09 -17.95 5.74
C CYS A 174 -8.57 -17.68 6.09
N SER A 175 -8.92 -16.39 6.14
CA SER A 175 -10.30 -15.92 6.00
C SER A 175 -10.49 -15.38 4.59
N VAL A 176 -11.74 -15.31 4.12
CA VAL A 176 -12.12 -14.75 2.82
C VAL A 176 -13.09 -13.60 3.02
N ILE A 177 -12.87 -12.49 2.29
CA ILE A 177 -13.79 -11.35 2.25
C ILE A 177 -14.05 -10.99 0.78
N GLY A 178 -15.32 -11.02 0.39
CA GLY A 178 -15.76 -10.77 -0.99
C GLY A 178 -16.54 -11.96 -1.55
N ASP A 179 -17.10 -11.81 -2.75
CA ASP A 179 -17.93 -12.83 -3.43
C ASP A 179 -19.06 -13.38 -2.52
N GLY A 180 -19.75 -12.47 -1.80
CA GLY A 180 -20.77 -12.84 -0.81
C GLY A 180 -20.26 -13.42 0.51
N SER A 181 -18.95 -13.61 0.65
CA SER A 181 -18.30 -14.08 1.89
C SER A 181 -17.75 -12.91 2.70
N PHE A 182 -18.09 -12.86 3.99
CA PHE A 182 -17.64 -11.81 4.91
C PHE A 182 -16.77 -12.37 6.05
N GLY A 183 -16.01 -13.43 5.78
CA GLY A 183 -15.25 -14.15 6.80
C GLY A 183 -16.09 -15.21 7.53
N GLN A 184 -15.51 -15.82 8.56
CA GLN A 184 -16.22 -16.77 9.40
C GLN A 184 -16.87 -16.04 10.57
N VAL A 185 -18.17 -16.25 10.77
CA VAL A 185 -18.89 -15.76 11.94
C VAL A 185 -18.75 -16.80 13.03
N ASN A 186 -18.32 -16.41 14.22
CA ASN A 186 -18.27 -17.29 15.38
C ASN A 186 -19.69 -17.55 15.95
N GLU A 187 -19.80 -18.47 16.90
CA GLU A 187 -21.09 -18.85 17.54
C GLU A 187 -21.82 -17.67 18.18
N LYS A 188 -21.12 -16.56 18.45
CA LYS A 188 -21.68 -15.31 19.01
C LYS A 188 -22.07 -14.28 17.95
N GLY A 189 -22.05 -14.65 16.65
CA GLY A 189 -22.34 -13.74 15.56
C GLY A 189 -21.24 -12.70 15.28
N GLN A 190 -20.06 -12.83 15.87
CA GLN A 190 -18.93 -11.91 15.67
C GLN A 190 -18.08 -12.39 14.52
N LEU A 191 -17.62 -11.45 13.68
CA LEU A 191 -16.71 -11.73 12.57
C LEU A 191 -15.36 -12.25 13.11
N SER A 192 -15.03 -13.51 12.78
CA SER A 192 -13.74 -14.09 13.09
C SER A 192 -12.82 -13.94 11.89
N ILE A 193 -11.88 -13.02 11.98
CA ILE A 193 -10.87 -12.78 10.94
C ILE A 193 -9.57 -13.45 11.37
N LYS A 194 -9.07 -14.36 10.53
CA LYS A 194 -7.77 -15.00 10.75
C LYS A 194 -6.63 -14.03 10.49
N LYS A 195 -5.43 -14.37 10.97
CA LYS A 195 -4.22 -13.56 10.77
C LYS A 195 -3.94 -13.30 9.29
N MET A 196 -4.27 -14.24 8.42
CA MET A 196 -4.26 -14.07 6.97
C MET A 196 -5.69 -13.94 6.43
N THR A 197 -5.94 -12.90 5.68
CA THR A 197 -7.23 -12.69 5.00
C THR A 197 -6.98 -12.46 3.52
N VAL A 198 -7.72 -13.14 2.67
CA VAL A 198 -7.73 -12.91 1.22
C VAL A 198 -9.02 -12.21 0.87
N GLY A 199 -8.94 -11.06 0.22
CA GLY A 199 -10.09 -10.23 -0.13
C GLY A 199 -10.17 -9.93 -1.62
N MET A 200 -11.40 -9.63 -2.08
CA MET A 200 -11.66 -9.15 -3.43
C MET A 200 -12.10 -7.69 -3.37
N VAL A 201 -11.50 -6.87 -4.24
CA VAL A 201 -11.94 -5.49 -4.50
C VAL A 201 -12.81 -5.52 -5.76
N GLN A 202 -14.03 -5.04 -5.67
CA GLN A 202 -14.93 -4.82 -6.80
C GLN A 202 -14.78 -3.40 -7.33
#